data_8f65c5fc26fd66d75c12e45bb69eee6f
#
_entry.id   8f65c5fc26fd66d75c12e45bb69eee6f
#
_cell.length_a   1.000
_cell.length_b   1.000
_cell.length_c   1.000
_cell.angle_alpha   90.00
_cell.angle_beta   90.00
_cell.angle_gamma   90.00
#
_symmetry.space_group_name_H-M   'P 1'
#
loop_
_entity.id
_entity.type
_entity.pdbx_description
1 polymer ?
#
loop_
_entity_poly.entity_id
_entity_poly.type
_entity_poly.pdbx_seq_one_letter_code
_entity_poly.pdbx_strand_id
1 'polypeptide(L)'
;RAIAALLFILISVSAFGEGRIKITGYVRDADGNPLELVNVRVKNTLIGSMTNEKGYYSFSISPGDSISVIYSCLGYNKAERIIPSAQADMRLNVQMNNTSFDLGEVSVTAIRKQTTTMESLNADKIKLLPDPSGGSIESLVVTFAGVSSNNELSSQYSVRGGSYDENIVYVNGIEVFRPLLIRSGQQEGLSFINPDLTEAVNFAAGGFEARYGDKMSSVLDITYKKPKIFEGSASASLLGANAYVGSSIGKFTQVTGFRFKSGRSILGTMDTDAEYDPKFIDLQTYITYQLAPKWEINFLGNLANNNYKFTPYSRETSFGTAEHPKNFKVYFDGRERDRFQTLFGALTLKHTPNENTELGLQASAFKSKEEEGYDIAGEYWLSENGAENPNDDASAAMSVGRYHEHARNRLNSTVMNVGHYGMARLLNN
;
A
#
# COMPACT_ATOMS: atom_id res chain seq x y z
N ARG A 1 13.12 16.01 -19.12
CA ARG A 1 12.18 16.90 -19.82
C ARG A 1 10.88 16.18 -20.19
N ALA A 2 10.90 14.92 -20.65
CA ALA A 2 9.69 14.12 -20.97
C ALA A 2 8.81 13.82 -19.73
N ILE A 3 9.41 13.54 -18.56
CA ILE A 3 8.71 13.27 -17.29
C ILE A 3 7.99 14.52 -16.78
N ALA A 4 8.61 15.70 -16.92
CA ALA A 4 7.98 16.99 -16.56
C ALA A 4 6.79 17.32 -17.47
N ALA A 5 6.86 16.98 -18.76
CA ALA A 5 5.74 17.14 -19.69
C ALA A 5 4.58 16.19 -19.38
N LEU A 6 4.86 14.94 -18.96
CA LEU A 6 3.85 13.98 -18.55
C LEU A 6 3.13 14.41 -17.25
N LEU A 7 3.89 14.97 -16.28
CA LEU A 7 3.33 15.54 -15.05
C LEU A 7 2.44 16.76 -15.35
N PHE A 8 2.83 17.61 -16.32
CA PHE A 8 2.06 18.79 -16.70
C PHE A 8 0.75 18.42 -17.43
N ILE A 9 0.74 17.34 -18.21
CA ILE A 9 -0.47 16.82 -18.86
C ILE A 9 -1.43 16.22 -17.84
N LEU A 10 -0.93 15.56 -16.79
CA LEU A 10 -1.75 15.02 -15.69
C LEU A 10 -2.39 16.14 -14.83
N ILE A 11 -1.72 17.27 -14.67
CA ILE A 11 -2.22 18.41 -13.89
C ILE A 11 -3.25 19.24 -14.67
N SER A 12 -3.14 19.30 -16.00
CA SER A 12 -4.05 20.12 -16.83
C SER A 12 -5.46 19.53 -17.02
N VAL A 13 -5.70 18.27 -16.67
CA VAL A 13 -7.04 17.63 -16.74
C VAL A 13 -7.93 17.98 -15.52
N SER A 14 -7.37 18.60 -14.47
CA SER A 14 -8.06 18.80 -13.18
C SER A 14 -8.83 20.12 -13.05
N ALA A 15 -8.97 20.93 -14.08
CA ALA A 15 -9.48 22.31 -13.97
C ALA A 15 -10.91 22.54 -14.48
N PHE A 16 -11.77 21.51 -14.53
CA PHE A 16 -13.21 21.72 -14.70
C PHE A 16 -13.89 21.60 -13.34
N GLY A 17 -14.02 22.73 -12.64
CA GLY A 17 -14.84 22.83 -11.45
C GLY A 17 -16.31 22.69 -11.82
N GLU A 18 -16.85 21.50 -11.73
CA GLU A 18 -18.32 21.31 -11.75
C GLU A 18 -18.92 22.03 -10.55
N GLY A 19 -19.96 22.84 -10.77
CA GLY A 19 -20.69 23.55 -9.73
C GLY A 19 -21.16 22.55 -8.66
N ARG A 20 -20.93 22.85 -7.37
CA ARG A 20 -21.40 21.99 -6.27
C ARG A 20 -22.86 22.28 -5.98
N ILE A 21 -23.65 21.23 -5.85
CA ILE A 21 -25.06 21.28 -5.44
C ILE A 21 -25.13 21.19 -3.93
N LYS A 22 -25.92 22.04 -3.31
CA LYS A 22 -26.15 22.08 -1.87
C LYS A 22 -27.41 21.30 -1.51
N ILE A 23 -27.29 20.28 -0.67
CA ILE A 23 -28.40 19.54 -0.08
C ILE A 23 -28.58 19.99 1.35
N THR A 24 -29.80 20.44 1.66
CA THR A 24 -30.17 20.92 2.99
C THR A 24 -31.45 20.24 3.44
N GLY A 25 -31.76 20.27 4.75
CA GLY A 25 -33.05 19.76 5.23
C GLY A 25 -33.13 19.70 6.73
N TYR A 26 -34.26 19.19 7.21
CA TYR A 26 -34.54 18.93 8.61
C TYR A 26 -34.87 17.46 8.82
N VAL A 27 -34.35 16.91 9.91
CA VAL A 27 -34.72 15.57 10.37
C VAL A 27 -35.56 15.70 11.64
N ARG A 28 -36.70 15.01 11.66
CA ARG A 28 -37.64 15.02 12.76
C ARG A 28 -38.04 13.59 13.16
N ASP A 29 -38.52 13.42 14.38
CA ASP A 29 -39.14 12.16 14.81
C ASP A 29 -40.59 12.03 14.31
N ALA A 30 -41.28 10.95 14.71
CA ALA A 30 -42.66 10.69 14.34
C ALA A 30 -43.62 11.73 14.93
N ASP A 31 -43.28 12.35 16.07
CA ASP A 31 -44.05 13.36 16.77
C ASP A 31 -43.77 14.80 16.28
N GLY A 32 -42.83 14.94 15.32
CA GLY A 32 -42.47 16.21 14.72
C GLY A 32 -41.36 16.97 15.44
N ASN A 33 -40.77 16.43 16.50
CA ASN A 33 -39.65 17.05 17.20
C ASN A 33 -38.38 16.98 16.40
N PRO A 34 -37.51 18.01 16.46
CA PRO A 34 -36.23 17.99 15.76
C PRO A 34 -35.29 16.92 16.35
N LEU A 35 -34.63 16.18 15.47
CA LEU A 35 -33.62 15.18 15.88
C LEU A 35 -32.20 15.73 15.67
N GLU A 36 -31.50 15.87 16.78
CA GLU A 36 -30.10 16.26 16.84
C GLU A 36 -29.19 15.05 16.65
N LEU A 37 -27.93 15.29 16.18
CA LEU A 37 -26.89 14.29 16.01
C LEU A 37 -27.23 13.13 15.04
N VAL A 38 -28.20 13.33 14.15
CA VAL A 38 -28.45 12.39 13.07
C VAL A 38 -27.30 12.45 12.06
N ASN A 39 -26.67 11.33 11.83
CA ASN A 39 -25.66 11.21 10.78
C ASN A 39 -26.35 11.11 9.42
N VAL A 40 -26.16 12.11 8.59
CA VAL A 40 -26.70 12.21 7.22
C VAL A 40 -25.56 12.07 6.24
N ARG A 41 -25.52 10.99 5.45
CA ARG A 41 -24.44 10.75 4.50
C ARG A 41 -24.92 10.20 3.17
N VAL A 42 -24.17 10.49 2.12
CA VAL A 42 -24.36 9.84 0.81
C VAL A 42 -23.82 8.42 0.87
N LYS A 43 -24.63 7.45 0.46
CA LYS A 43 -24.29 6.02 0.47
C LYS A 43 -22.99 5.77 -0.28
N ASN A 44 -22.10 4.95 0.31
CA ASN A 44 -20.79 4.60 -0.24
C ASN A 44 -19.84 5.79 -0.45
N THR A 45 -20.02 6.90 0.27
CA THR A 45 -19.10 8.04 0.25
C THR A 45 -18.87 8.54 1.68
N LEU A 46 -17.86 9.41 1.86
CA LEU A 46 -17.62 10.14 3.10
C LEU A 46 -18.35 11.50 3.15
N ILE A 47 -19.11 11.83 2.12
CA ILE A 47 -19.83 13.10 2.04
C ILE A 47 -21.08 13.02 2.90
N GLY A 48 -21.20 13.97 3.83
CA GLY A 48 -22.34 14.06 4.71
C GLY A 48 -22.21 15.18 5.73
N SER A 49 -23.14 15.21 6.68
CA SER A 49 -23.21 16.18 7.77
C SER A 49 -23.97 15.56 8.94
N MET A 50 -23.83 16.14 10.13
CA MET A 50 -24.69 15.82 11.28
C MET A 50 -25.71 16.90 11.47
N THR A 51 -26.92 16.54 11.99
CA THR A 51 -27.95 17.50 12.33
C THR A 51 -27.57 18.26 13.61
N ASN A 52 -27.93 19.56 13.66
CA ASN A 52 -27.79 20.39 14.85
C ASN A 52 -29.02 20.24 15.78
N GLU A 53 -29.04 20.98 16.88
CA GLU A 53 -30.16 21.04 17.89
C GLU A 53 -31.55 21.28 17.28
N LYS A 54 -31.64 21.94 16.12
CA LYS A 54 -32.87 22.18 15.36
C LYS A 54 -33.20 21.11 14.34
N GLY A 55 -32.40 20.01 14.31
CA GLY A 55 -32.52 18.96 13.32
C GLY A 55 -32.07 19.36 11.93
N TYR A 56 -31.42 20.51 11.74
CA TYR A 56 -30.97 21.00 10.44
C TYR A 56 -29.63 20.42 10.03
N TYR A 57 -29.51 20.05 8.76
CA TYR A 57 -28.26 19.60 8.13
C TYR A 57 -28.01 20.29 6.79
N SER A 58 -26.74 20.34 6.38
CA SER A 58 -26.31 20.87 5.09
C SER A 58 -25.00 20.25 4.65
N PHE A 59 -24.93 19.78 3.42
CA PHE A 59 -23.68 19.35 2.77
C PHE A 59 -23.74 19.61 1.28
N SER A 60 -22.58 19.56 0.61
CA SER A 60 -22.46 19.82 -0.83
C SER A 60 -21.93 18.59 -1.55
N ILE A 61 -22.49 18.32 -2.71
CA ILE A 61 -22.09 17.20 -3.60
C ILE A 61 -21.81 17.74 -5.00
N SER A 62 -21.11 16.96 -5.81
CA SER A 62 -21.04 17.21 -7.25
C SER A 62 -22.34 16.83 -7.96
N PRO A 63 -22.74 17.55 -9.02
CA PRO A 63 -23.89 17.15 -9.84
C PRO A 63 -23.71 15.72 -10.35
N GLY A 64 -24.77 14.93 -10.30
CA GLY A 64 -24.67 13.55 -10.72
C GLY A 64 -26.03 12.91 -10.99
N ASP A 65 -26.00 11.68 -11.45
CA ASP A 65 -27.20 10.89 -11.71
C ASP A 65 -27.94 10.54 -10.41
N SER A 66 -28.17 9.33 -10.10
CA SER A 66 -28.90 8.93 -8.89
C SER A 66 -27.98 8.87 -7.67
N ILE A 67 -28.38 9.51 -6.55
CA ILE A 67 -27.71 9.37 -5.26
C ILE A 67 -28.66 8.84 -4.20
N SER A 68 -28.14 8.08 -3.23
CA SER A 68 -28.88 7.65 -2.04
C SER A 68 -28.31 8.33 -0.81
N VAL A 69 -29.18 9.00 -0.04
CA VAL A 69 -28.81 9.65 1.23
C VAL A 69 -29.34 8.80 2.38
N ILE A 70 -28.46 8.40 3.29
CA ILE A 70 -28.76 7.59 4.46
C ILE A 70 -28.79 8.49 5.71
N TYR A 71 -29.83 8.32 6.51
CA TYR A 71 -30.02 8.98 7.80
C TYR A 71 -29.94 7.92 8.89
N SER A 72 -29.08 8.12 9.88
CA SER A 72 -28.92 7.19 10.99
C SER A 72 -28.77 7.93 12.32
N CYS A 73 -29.48 7.47 13.31
CA CYS A 73 -29.46 7.98 14.69
C CYS A 73 -29.66 6.81 15.65
N LEU A 74 -29.05 6.89 16.83
CA LEU A 74 -29.23 5.87 17.86
C LEU A 74 -30.68 5.91 18.37
N GLY A 75 -31.33 4.75 18.44
CA GLY A 75 -32.76 4.66 18.86
C GLY A 75 -33.77 4.87 17.74
N TYR A 76 -33.34 5.10 16.50
CA TYR A 76 -34.21 5.31 15.35
C TYR A 76 -33.88 4.34 14.20
N ASN A 77 -34.92 3.96 13.44
CA ASN A 77 -34.77 3.16 12.25
C ASN A 77 -34.04 3.98 11.18
N LYS A 78 -33.07 3.36 10.50
CA LYS A 78 -32.36 4.00 9.39
C LYS A 78 -33.35 4.38 8.27
N ALA A 79 -33.29 5.62 7.82
CA ALA A 79 -34.04 6.08 6.66
C ALA A 79 -33.10 6.26 5.45
N GLU A 80 -33.57 5.90 4.28
CA GLU A 80 -32.85 6.08 3.02
C GLU A 80 -33.72 6.87 2.05
N ARG A 81 -33.15 7.84 1.36
CA ARG A 81 -33.82 8.65 0.33
C ARG A 81 -32.99 8.62 -0.95
N ILE A 82 -33.60 8.13 -2.01
CA ILE A 82 -33.01 8.09 -3.33
C ILE A 82 -33.40 9.36 -4.09
N ILE A 83 -32.42 10.05 -4.62
CA ILE A 83 -32.58 11.24 -5.47
C ILE A 83 -32.19 10.80 -6.88
N PRO A 84 -33.14 10.72 -7.82
CA PRO A 84 -32.90 10.17 -9.16
C PRO A 84 -31.94 11.00 -10.00
N SER A 85 -31.92 12.33 -9.77
CA SER A 85 -31.03 13.26 -10.45
C SER A 85 -30.79 14.48 -9.57
N ALA A 86 -29.52 14.69 -9.18
CA ALA A 86 -29.11 15.83 -8.35
C ALA A 86 -28.42 16.85 -9.24
N GLN A 87 -29.18 17.80 -9.82
CA GLN A 87 -28.67 18.82 -10.73
C GLN A 87 -28.83 20.27 -10.22
N ALA A 88 -29.53 20.48 -9.10
CA ALA A 88 -29.73 21.79 -8.49
C ALA A 88 -29.80 21.67 -6.97
N ASP A 89 -29.61 22.79 -6.28
CA ASP A 89 -29.77 22.88 -4.83
C ASP A 89 -31.16 22.37 -4.41
N MET A 90 -31.17 21.53 -3.36
CA MET A 90 -32.45 20.94 -2.93
C MET A 90 -32.57 20.85 -1.41
N ARG A 91 -33.82 20.76 -0.99
CA ARG A 91 -34.16 20.61 0.42
C ARG A 91 -34.88 19.28 0.64
N LEU A 92 -34.32 18.43 1.51
CA LEU A 92 -34.86 17.11 1.85
C LEU A 92 -35.18 17.05 3.34
N ASN A 93 -36.47 17.09 3.67
CA ASN A 93 -36.88 16.85 5.03
C ASN A 93 -37.21 15.37 5.21
N VAL A 94 -36.76 14.80 6.33
CA VAL A 94 -36.93 13.38 6.63
C VAL A 94 -37.50 13.17 8.00
N GLN A 95 -38.45 12.27 8.11
CA GLN A 95 -39.00 11.79 9.36
C GLN A 95 -38.41 10.41 9.66
N MET A 96 -37.95 10.21 10.88
CA MET A 96 -37.40 8.95 11.37
C MET A 96 -38.32 8.38 12.46
N ASN A 97 -38.59 7.09 12.38
CA ASN A 97 -39.40 6.38 13.37
C ASN A 97 -38.49 5.78 14.44
N ASN A 98 -38.96 5.82 15.69
CA ASN A 98 -38.29 5.14 16.80
C ASN A 98 -38.11 3.66 16.49
N THR A 99 -36.97 3.12 16.83
CA THR A 99 -36.78 1.68 16.85
C THR A 99 -37.56 1.14 18.04
N SER A 100 -38.74 0.54 17.83
CA SER A 100 -39.33 -0.32 18.82
C SER A 100 -38.39 -1.52 18.97
N PHE A 101 -37.76 -1.65 20.15
CA PHE A 101 -37.08 -2.91 20.51
C PHE A 101 -38.22 -3.94 20.80
N ASP A 102 -38.77 -4.48 19.74
CA ASP A 102 -39.42 -5.76 19.85
C ASP A 102 -38.27 -6.77 20.06
N LEU A 103 -38.20 -7.36 21.26
CA LEU A 103 -37.34 -8.51 21.54
C LEU A 103 -37.86 -9.73 20.80
N GLY A 104 -38.18 -9.55 19.52
CA GLY A 104 -38.46 -10.61 18.59
C GLY A 104 -37.26 -11.52 18.50
N GLU A 105 -37.55 -12.76 18.76
CA GLU A 105 -36.79 -13.98 18.52
C GLU A 105 -35.46 -13.71 17.82
N VAL A 106 -34.35 -13.95 18.54
CA VAL A 106 -33.02 -13.93 17.97
C VAL A 106 -32.99 -15.01 16.89
N SER A 107 -33.47 -14.67 15.71
CA SER A 107 -33.19 -15.39 14.50
C SER A 107 -31.66 -15.27 14.29
N VAL A 108 -30.93 -16.23 14.84
CA VAL A 108 -29.55 -16.48 14.43
C VAL A 108 -29.68 -16.95 12.98
N THR A 109 -29.80 -16.01 12.07
CA THR A 109 -29.44 -16.27 10.69
C THR A 109 -27.94 -16.55 10.77
N ALA A 110 -27.62 -17.83 10.84
CA ALA A 110 -26.26 -18.28 10.62
C ALA A 110 -25.91 -17.69 9.25
N ILE A 111 -25.24 -16.55 9.23
CA ILE A 111 -24.49 -16.11 8.08
C ILE A 111 -23.59 -17.28 7.84
N ARG A 112 -23.94 -18.09 6.85
CA ARG A 112 -23.11 -19.21 6.39
C ARG A 112 -21.80 -18.55 6.02
N LYS A 113 -20.87 -18.55 6.99
CA LYS A 113 -19.52 -18.04 6.82
C LYS A 113 -19.04 -18.73 5.57
N GLN A 114 -18.86 -17.97 4.51
CA GLN A 114 -18.30 -18.56 3.30
C GLN A 114 -17.11 -19.36 3.75
N THR A 115 -17.04 -20.61 3.35
CA THR A 115 -15.98 -21.57 3.73
C THR A 115 -14.64 -21.20 3.04
N THR A 116 -14.42 -19.93 2.77
CA THR A 116 -13.15 -19.43 2.30
C THR A 116 -12.28 -19.17 3.51
N THR A 117 -11.10 -19.73 3.50
CA THR A 117 -10.06 -19.47 4.50
C THR A 117 -9.48 -18.04 4.36
N MET A 118 -9.96 -17.28 3.40
CA MET A 118 -9.54 -15.89 3.18
C MET A 118 -10.21 -14.95 4.18
N GLU A 119 -9.39 -14.23 4.92
CA GLU A 119 -9.81 -13.16 5.82
C GLU A 119 -9.70 -11.81 5.11
N SER A 120 -10.79 -11.05 5.13
CA SER A 120 -10.82 -9.71 4.55
C SER A 120 -10.43 -8.67 5.60
N LEU A 121 -9.47 -7.85 5.23
CA LEU A 121 -8.91 -6.78 6.05
C LEU A 121 -9.35 -5.43 5.51
N ASN A 122 -9.68 -4.53 6.42
CA ASN A 122 -9.88 -3.13 6.04
C ASN A 122 -8.52 -2.44 5.90
N ALA A 123 -8.21 -1.94 4.70
CA ALA A 123 -6.98 -1.22 4.41
C ALA A 123 -6.81 0.06 5.27
N ASP A 124 -7.89 0.69 5.73
CA ASP A 124 -7.81 1.86 6.61
C ASP A 124 -7.12 1.57 7.95
N LYS A 125 -7.12 0.31 8.41
CA LYS A 125 -6.42 -0.09 9.64
C LYS A 125 -4.91 0.07 9.55
N ILE A 126 -4.34 0.11 8.36
CA ILE A 126 -2.90 0.33 8.16
C ILE A 126 -2.44 1.64 8.79
N LYS A 127 -3.27 2.69 8.69
CA LYS A 127 -2.99 4.02 9.26
C LYS A 127 -2.96 4.04 10.79
N LEU A 128 -3.50 3.00 11.43
CA LEU A 128 -3.56 2.86 12.88
C LEU A 128 -2.42 2.00 13.45
N LEU A 129 -1.71 1.28 12.59
CA LEU A 129 -0.58 0.45 13.02
C LEU A 129 0.67 1.32 13.17
N PRO A 130 1.40 1.20 14.31
CA PRO A 130 2.72 1.78 14.44
C PRO A 130 3.67 0.98 13.53
N ASP A 131 3.94 1.51 12.35
CA ASP A 131 4.86 0.89 11.40
C ASP A 131 6.08 1.79 11.19
N PRO A 132 7.27 1.39 11.67
CA PRO A 132 8.49 2.14 11.47
C PRO A 132 8.89 2.21 10.00
N SER A 133 8.35 1.35 9.16
CA SER A 133 8.58 1.37 7.71
C SER A 133 7.75 2.42 6.96
N GLY A 134 6.83 3.10 7.62
CA GLY A 134 5.97 4.14 7.05
C GLY A 134 4.65 3.64 6.46
N GLY A 135 4.15 2.50 6.92
CA GLY A 135 2.86 1.90 6.56
C GLY A 135 2.96 0.97 5.34
N SER A 136 2.89 -0.32 5.60
CA SER A 136 2.84 -1.34 4.56
C SER A 136 1.64 -2.27 4.75
N ILE A 137 1.17 -2.87 3.68
CA ILE A 137 0.12 -3.92 3.77
C ILE A 137 0.68 -5.14 4.50
N GLU A 138 1.94 -5.44 4.32
CA GLU A 138 2.63 -6.56 4.92
C GLU A 138 2.68 -6.45 6.45
N SER A 139 2.85 -5.24 6.99
CA SER A 139 2.79 -5.03 8.45
C SER A 139 1.41 -5.35 9.04
N LEU A 140 0.34 -5.13 8.26
CA LEU A 140 -1.00 -5.56 8.62
C LEU A 140 -1.12 -7.10 8.58
N VAL A 141 -0.52 -7.75 7.58
CA VAL A 141 -0.52 -9.21 7.43
C VAL A 141 0.22 -9.89 8.59
N VAL A 142 1.27 -9.30 9.10
CA VAL A 142 2.03 -9.83 10.28
C VAL A 142 1.17 -9.88 11.55
N THR A 143 0.06 -9.16 11.64
CA THR A 143 -0.87 -9.26 12.77
C THR A 143 -1.69 -10.55 12.80
N PHE A 144 -1.66 -11.37 11.74
CA PHE A 144 -2.40 -12.63 11.68
C PHE A 144 -1.68 -13.78 12.37
N ALA A 145 -2.48 -14.73 12.87
CA ALA A 145 -1.96 -15.95 13.47
C ALA A 145 -1.15 -16.77 12.46
N GLY A 146 0.05 -17.16 12.87
CA GLY A 146 0.96 -17.95 12.03
C GLY A 146 1.76 -17.15 11.00
N VAL A 147 1.72 -15.83 11.07
CA VAL A 147 2.57 -14.93 10.28
C VAL A 147 3.65 -14.33 11.16
N SER A 148 4.85 -14.28 10.68
CA SER A 148 6.00 -13.68 11.37
C SER A 148 6.86 -12.86 10.41
N SER A 149 7.54 -11.85 10.94
CA SER A 149 8.58 -11.08 10.24
C SER A 149 9.85 -11.09 11.07
N ASN A 150 10.98 -11.18 10.42
CA ASN A 150 12.29 -11.17 11.09
C ASN A 150 12.87 -9.75 11.24
N ASN A 151 12.29 -8.77 10.54
CA ASN A 151 12.77 -7.41 10.52
C ASN A 151 11.59 -6.44 10.34
N GLU A 152 11.41 -5.53 11.28
CA GLU A 152 10.32 -4.53 11.25
C GLU A 152 10.45 -3.51 10.11
N LEU A 153 11.66 -3.34 9.56
CA LEU A 153 11.92 -2.45 8.42
C LEU A 153 11.72 -3.14 7.07
N SER A 154 11.52 -4.48 7.07
CA SER A 154 11.33 -5.30 5.88
C SER A 154 9.86 -5.54 5.60
N SER A 155 9.50 -5.59 4.32
CA SER A 155 8.19 -6.04 3.87
C SER A 155 8.07 -7.57 3.77
N GLN A 156 9.14 -8.31 4.10
CA GLN A 156 9.14 -9.77 4.05
C GLN A 156 8.39 -10.35 5.25
N TYR A 157 7.56 -11.33 4.97
CA TYR A 157 6.87 -12.11 6.00
C TYR A 157 6.89 -13.59 5.67
N SER A 158 6.92 -14.40 6.71
CA SER A 158 6.85 -15.86 6.65
C SER A 158 5.53 -16.35 7.21
N VAL A 159 4.93 -17.34 6.57
CA VAL A 159 3.65 -17.90 6.97
C VAL A 159 3.80 -19.35 7.31
N ARG A 160 3.43 -19.72 8.55
CA ARG A 160 3.48 -21.11 9.07
C ARG A 160 4.83 -21.79 8.86
N GLY A 161 5.93 -21.04 8.98
CA GLY A 161 7.29 -21.54 8.82
C GLY A 161 7.77 -21.67 7.38
N GLY A 162 6.96 -21.27 6.39
CA GLY A 162 7.40 -21.16 4.99
C GLY A 162 8.29 -19.96 4.75
N SER A 163 9.05 -19.99 3.66
CA SER A 163 9.88 -18.87 3.24
C SER A 163 9.03 -17.74 2.62
N TYR A 164 9.55 -16.52 2.60
CA TYR A 164 8.84 -15.35 2.05
C TYR A 164 8.53 -15.50 0.54
N ASP A 165 9.32 -16.24 -0.20
CA ASP A 165 9.14 -16.53 -1.62
C ASP A 165 8.06 -17.58 -1.93
N GLU A 166 7.55 -18.25 -0.90
CA GLU A 166 6.38 -19.14 -0.98
C GLU A 166 5.04 -18.40 -0.87
N ASN A 167 5.05 -17.10 -0.68
CA ASN A 167 3.87 -16.25 -0.66
C ASN A 167 3.56 -15.73 -2.06
N ILE A 168 2.28 -15.70 -2.43
CA ILE A 168 1.84 -15.14 -3.70
C ILE A 168 1.04 -13.86 -3.48
N VAL A 169 1.23 -12.89 -4.34
CA VAL A 169 0.54 -11.60 -4.29
C VAL A 169 -0.21 -11.37 -5.60
N TYR A 170 -1.48 -11.07 -5.47
CA TYR A 170 -2.33 -10.62 -6.57
C TYR A 170 -2.76 -9.16 -6.37
N VAL A 171 -2.80 -8.39 -7.43
CA VAL A 171 -3.40 -7.06 -7.46
C VAL A 171 -4.43 -7.01 -8.57
N ASN A 172 -5.69 -6.80 -8.20
CA ASN A 172 -6.84 -6.85 -9.12
C ASN A 172 -6.89 -8.12 -9.98
N GLY A 173 -6.58 -9.29 -9.36
CA GLY A 173 -6.56 -10.58 -10.03
C GLY A 173 -5.35 -10.83 -10.92
N ILE A 174 -4.36 -9.94 -10.94
CA ILE A 174 -3.11 -10.08 -11.68
C ILE A 174 -2.02 -10.50 -10.72
N GLU A 175 -1.37 -11.63 -10.99
CA GLU A 175 -0.20 -12.08 -10.24
C GLU A 175 0.95 -11.08 -10.40
N VAL A 176 1.52 -10.65 -9.27
CA VAL A 176 2.69 -9.77 -9.25
C VAL A 176 3.96 -10.62 -9.15
N PHE A 177 4.72 -10.65 -10.22
CA PHE A 177 6.04 -11.26 -10.20
C PHE A 177 6.99 -10.43 -9.34
N ARG A 178 7.63 -11.06 -8.34
CA ARG A 178 8.54 -10.40 -7.39
C ARG A 178 7.90 -9.19 -6.68
N PRO A 179 6.90 -9.41 -5.83
CA PRO A 179 6.20 -8.35 -5.11
C PRO A 179 7.10 -7.58 -4.13
N LEU A 180 8.20 -8.19 -3.69
CA LEU A 180 9.23 -7.59 -2.87
C LEU A 180 10.40 -7.20 -3.76
N LEU A 181 10.63 -5.90 -3.92
CA LEU A 181 11.46 -5.38 -4.99
C LEU A 181 12.96 -5.42 -4.71
N ILE A 182 13.41 -5.55 -3.46
CA ILE A 182 14.85 -5.53 -3.14
C ILE A 182 15.16 -6.38 -1.92
N ARG A 183 16.32 -6.98 -1.99
CA ARG A 183 17.02 -7.61 -0.90
C ARG A 183 18.24 -6.74 -0.55
N SER A 184 18.14 -5.89 0.44
CA SER A 184 19.29 -5.22 1.04
C SER A 184 19.40 -5.63 2.50
N GLY A 185 20.61 -5.85 2.98
CA GLY A 185 20.86 -6.54 4.25
C GLY A 185 20.27 -5.91 5.52
N GLN A 186 19.92 -4.63 5.51
CA GLN A 186 19.42 -3.91 6.69
C GLN A 186 18.03 -3.31 6.50
N GLN A 187 17.72 -2.85 5.32
CA GLN A 187 16.40 -2.31 5.01
C GLN A 187 16.01 -2.71 3.59
N GLU A 188 14.89 -3.37 3.45
CA GLU A 188 14.35 -3.73 2.16
C GLU A 188 13.53 -2.60 1.56
N GLY A 189 13.42 -2.63 0.23
CA GLY A 189 12.69 -1.66 -0.55
C GLY A 189 11.19 -1.61 -0.28
N LEU A 190 10.51 -0.74 -1.00
CA LEU A 190 9.06 -0.70 -1.01
C LEU A 190 8.51 -2.00 -1.58
N SER A 191 7.49 -2.54 -0.91
CA SER A 191 6.63 -3.55 -1.50
C SER A 191 5.95 -3.02 -2.77
N PHE A 192 5.61 -3.91 -3.70
CA PHE A 192 4.83 -3.55 -4.87
C PHE A 192 3.49 -2.92 -4.49
N ILE A 193 2.86 -3.40 -3.43
CA ILE A 193 1.53 -2.93 -3.02
C ILE A 193 1.61 -1.49 -2.51
N ASN A 194 0.79 -0.62 -3.10
CA ASN A 194 0.64 0.75 -2.62
C ASN A 194 -0.60 0.86 -1.72
N PRO A 195 -0.44 1.12 -0.41
CA PRO A 195 -1.55 1.21 0.53
C PRO A 195 -2.56 2.31 0.19
N ASP A 196 -2.12 3.43 -0.38
CA ASP A 196 -3.01 4.55 -0.73
C ASP A 196 -3.96 4.20 -1.88
N LEU A 197 -3.56 3.28 -2.77
CA LEU A 197 -4.39 2.76 -3.86
C LEU A 197 -5.32 1.64 -3.42
N THR A 198 -5.08 1.02 -2.25
CA THR A 198 -5.75 -0.19 -1.82
C THR A 198 -7.15 0.09 -1.24
N GLU A 199 -8.16 -0.63 -1.72
CA GLU A 199 -9.53 -0.65 -1.19
C GLU A 199 -9.73 -1.83 -0.25
N ALA A 200 -9.37 -3.03 -0.69
CA ALA A 200 -9.56 -4.26 0.07
C ALA A 200 -8.30 -5.13 0.05
N VAL A 201 -8.07 -5.79 1.16
CA VAL A 201 -6.98 -6.75 1.36
C VAL A 201 -7.59 -8.06 1.79
N ASN A 202 -7.39 -9.11 1.02
CA ASN A 202 -7.80 -10.46 1.37
C ASN A 202 -6.55 -11.31 1.57
N PHE A 203 -6.48 -12.00 2.69
CA PHE A 203 -5.31 -12.81 3.06
C PHE A 203 -5.73 -14.22 3.46
N ALA A 204 -4.98 -15.21 3.00
CA ALA A 204 -5.14 -16.60 3.42
C ALA A 204 -3.79 -17.22 3.80
N ALA A 205 -3.68 -17.67 5.05
CA ALA A 205 -2.53 -18.41 5.56
C ALA A 205 -2.69 -19.90 5.27
N GLY A 206 -2.49 -20.33 4.04
CA GLY A 206 -2.72 -21.70 3.56
C GLY A 206 -4.20 -22.00 3.33
N GLY A 207 -4.50 -23.12 2.66
CA GLY A 207 -5.87 -23.59 2.40
C GLY A 207 -6.69 -22.64 1.52
N PHE A 208 -6.06 -21.92 0.63
CA PHE A 208 -6.69 -20.96 -0.28
C PHE A 208 -7.40 -21.66 -1.46
N GLU A 209 -8.24 -20.91 -2.16
CA GLU A 209 -9.02 -21.39 -3.28
C GLU A 209 -8.14 -21.89 -4.45
N ALA A 210 -8.63 -22.86 -5.23
CA ALA A 210 -7.89 -23.47 -6.34
C ALA A 210 -7.52 -22.50 -7.47
N ARG A 211 -8.14 -21.32 -7.53
CA ARG A 211 -7.76 -20.25 -8.48
C ARG A 211 -6.38 -19.64 -8.21
N TYR A 212 -5.90 -19.76 -6.99
CA TYR A 212 -4.58 -19.32 -6.58
C TYR A 212 -3.62 -20.50 -6.64
N GLY A 213 -2.77 -20.54 -7.62
CA GLY A 213 -1.80 -21.62 -7.81
C GLY A 213 -0.39 -21.23 -7.44
N ASP A 214 0.54 -22.17 -7.61
CA ASP A 214 1.98 -21.99 -7.72
C ASP A 214 2.76 -21.66 -6.43
N LYS A 215 2.10 -21.33 -5.31
CA LYS A 215 2.74 -21.04 -4.02
C LYS A 215 2.07 -21.83 -2.90
N MET A 216 2.81 -22.09 -1.81
CA MET A 216 2.39 -23.05 -0.79
C MET A 216 2.01 -22.40 0.54
N SER A 217 2.57 -21.23 0.87
CA SER A 217 2.43 -20.68 2.22
C SER A 217 1.26 -19.73 2.38
N SER A 218 1.10 -18.74 1.50
CA SER A 218 -0.01 -17.80 1.60
C SER A 218 -0.40 -17.16 0.28
N VAL A 219 -1.61 -16.58 0.29
CA VAL A 219 -2.13 -15.71 -0.78
C VAL A 219 -2.49 -14.37 -0.17
N LEU A 220 -2.02 -13.30 -0.79
CA LEU A 220 -2.39 -11.92 -0.53
C LEU A 220 -3.04 -11.34 -1.80
N ASP A 221 -4.36 -11.15 -1.74
CA ASP A 221 -5.16 -10.65 -2.87
C ASP A 221 -5.64 -9.23 -2.58
N ILE A 222 -5.15 -8.28 -3.36
CA ILE A 222 -5.34 -6.85 -3.20
C ILE A 222 -6.29 -6.33 -4.27
N THR A 223 -7.26 -5.53 -3.83
CA THR A 223 -8.12 -4.79 -4.74
C THR A 223 -7.81 -3.30 -4.63
N TYR A 224 -7.48 -2.65 -5.74
CA TYR A 224 -7.28 -1.21 -5.82
C TYR A 224 -8.61 -0.47 -5.95
N LYS A 225 -8.63 0.75 -5.46
CA LYS A 225 -9.79 1.64 -5.44
C LYS A 225 -10.32 1.93 -6.84
N LYS A 226 -11.66 2.05 -6.92
CA LYS A 226 -12.37 2.60 -8.07
C LYS A 226 -13.19 3.80 -7.58
N PRO A 227 -12.58 4.99 -7.46
CA PRO A 227 -13.27 6.17 -6.94
C PRO A 227 -14.46 6.55 -7.81
N LYS A 228 -15.52 7.06 -7.19
CA LYS A 228 -16.71 7.58 -7.90
C LYS A 228 -16.66 9.08 -8.10
N ILE A 229 -15.85 9.76 -7.31
CA ILE A 229 -15.63 11.20 -7.32
C ILE A 229 -14.12 11.48 -7.32
N PHE A 230 -13.73 12.71 -7.55
CA PHE A 230 -12.34 13.12 -7.36
C PHE A 230 -11.96 13.00 -5.88
N GLU A 231 -10.86 12.30 -5.62
CA GLU A 231 -10.25 12.18 -4.30
C GLU A 231 -8.74 12.22 -4.38
N GLY A 232 -8.08 12.62 -3.32
CA GLY A 232 -6.64 12.67 -3.28
C GLY A 232 -6.12 12.86 -1.88
N SER A 233 -4.87 12.45 -1.67
CA SER A 233 -4.14 12.66 -0.43
C SER A 233 -2.67 12.92 -0.72
N ALA A 234 -2.02 13.64 0.19
CA ALA A 234 -0.58 13.79 0.19
C ALA A 234 -0.09 13.74 1.62
N SER A 235 1.01 13.06 1.86
CA SER A 235 1.65 12.98 3.16
C SER A 235 3.17 13.10 3.01
N ALA A 236 3.81 13.67 4.02
CA ALA A 236 5.25 13.77 4.10
C ALA A 236 5.71 13.52 5.53
N SER A 237 6.79 12.78 5.69
CA SER A 237 7.42 12.44 6.95
C SER A 237 8.94 12.43 6.81
N LEU A 238 9.65 12.19 7.92
CA LEU A 238 11.11 11.96 7.88
C LEU A 238 11.51 10.73 7.08
N LEU A 239 10.58 9.80 6.85
CA LEU A 239 10.80 8.55 6.12
C LEU A 239 10.51 8.67 4.63
N GLY A 240 9.80 9.70 4.20
CA GLY A 240 9.43 9.87 2.80
C GLY A 240 8.20 10.72 2.57
N ALA A 241 7.68 10.62 1.35
CA ALA A 241 6.49 11.32 0.92
C ALA A 241 5.64 10.44 0.02
N ASN A 242 4.33 10.54 0.18
CA ASN A 242 3.34 9.84 -0.63
C ASN A 242 2.37 10.86 -1.23
N ALA A 243 1.90 10.57 -2.41
CA ALA A 243 0.81 11.32 -3.04
C ALA A 243 -0.12 10.34 -3.77
N TYR A 244 -1.40 10.59 -3.66
CA TYR A 244 -2.46 9.79 -4.26
C TYR A 244 -3.49 10.69 -4.91
N VAL A 245 -3.93 10.32 -6.11
CA VAL A 245 -5.01 10.98 -6.84
C VAL A 245 -5.90 9.92 -7.45
N GLY A 246 -7.21 10.04 -7.23
CA GLY A 246 -8.24 9.21 -7.83
C GLY A 246 -9.33 10.05 -8.47
N SER A 247 -9.88 9.61 -9.59
CA SER A 247 -10.97 10.30 -10.26
C SER A 247 -11.80 9.36 -11.13
N SER A 248 -13.07 9.72 -11.33
CA SER A 248 -13.96 9.07 -12.27
C SER A 248 -14.69 10.10 -13.11
N ILE A 249 -14.66 9.91 -14.43
CA ILE A 249 -15.33 10.80 -15.39
C ILE A 249 -16.06 9.91 -16.42
N GLY A 250 -17.37 9.83 -16.31
CA GLY A 250 -18.20 8.99 -17.18
C GLY A 250 -17.80 7.51 -17.12
N LYS A 251 -17.23 6.99 -18.18
CA LYS A 251 -16.80 5.58 -18.30
C LYS A 251 -15.36 5.33 -17.88
N PHE A 252 -14.63 6.37 -17.53
CA PHE A 252 -13.21 6.32 -17.19
C PHE A 252 -13.02 6.49 -15.70
N THR A 253 -12.27 5.59 -15.08
CA THR A 253 -11.87 5.69 -13.67
C THR A 253 -10.37 5.46 -13.58
N GLN A 254 -9.69 6.26 -12.78
CA GLN A 254 -8.26 6.12 -12.57
C GLN A 254 -7.88 6.36 -11.11
N VAL A 255 -6.87 5.65 -10.65
CA VAL A 255 -6.14 5.94 -9.43
C VAL A 255 -4.64 5.94 -9.74
N THR A 256 -3.93 6.91 -9.22
CA THR A 256 -2.49 7.03 -9.40
C THR A 256 -1.84 7.41 -8.08
N GLY A 257 -0.80 6.68 -7.70
CA GLY A 257 -0.06 6.89 -6.47
C GLY A 257 1.43 7.02 -6.74
N PHE A 258 2.04 7.94 -6.05
CA PHE A 258 3.48 8.16 -6.02
C PHE A 258 3.99 7.94 -4.61
N ARG A 259 5.12 7.22 -4.47
CA ARG A 259 5.79 7.03 -3.19
C ARG A 259 7.28 7.34 -3.34
N PHE A 260 7.79 8.07 -2.37
CA PHE A 260 9.22 8.25 -2.12
C PHE A 260 9.50 7.81 -0.70
N LYS A 261 10.53 6.98 -0.48
CA LYS A 261 10.97 6.53 0.84
C LYS A 261 12.48 6.65 0.95
N SER A 262 12.94 7.09 2.11
CA SER A 262 14.36 7.12 2.46
C SER A 262 14.53 6.71 3.92
N GLY A 263 15.26 5.62 4.15
CA GLY A 263 15.54 5.13 5.50
C GLY A 263 16.76 5.80 6.17
N ARG A 264 17.43 6.72 5.49
CA ARG A 264 18.67 7.35 5.99
C ARG A 264 18.52 7.95 7.38
N SER A 265 17.41 8.62 7.67
CA SER A 265 17.18 9.28 8.95
C SER A 265 17.07 8.30 10.11
N ILE A 266 16.40 7.16 9.94
CA ILE A 266 16.30 6.12 10.97
C ILE A 266 17.64 5.40 11.10
N LEU A 267 18.20 4.93 10.00
CA LEU A 267 19.44 4.17 10.02
C LEU A 267 20.62 4.98 10.55
N GLY A 268 20.61 6.31 10.34
CA GLY A 268 21.63 7.21 10.88
C GLY A 268 21.51 7.49 12.39
N THR A 269 20.40 7.12 13.04
CA THR A 269 20.24 7.19 14.51
C THR A 269 20.53 5.87 15.20
N MET A 270 20.65 4.78 14.45
CA MET A 270 21.04 3.48 14.99
C MET A 270 22.56 3.44 15.14
N ASP A 271 23.02 2.77 16.18
CA ASP A 271 24.46 2.48 16.36
C ASP A 271 24.86 1.40 15.35
N THR A 272 25.13 1.84 14.12
CA THR A 272 25.50 0.97 13.00
C THR A 272 26.96 1.15 12.66
N ASP A 273 27.57 0.08 12.20
CA ASP A 273 28.98 0.08 11.80
C ASP A 273 29.21 0.66 10.39
N ALA A 274 28.19 1.32 9.81
CA ALA A 274 28.26 1.84 8.44
C ALA A 274 27.20 2.91 8.18
N GLU A 275 27.41 3.74 7.16
CA GLU A 275 26.39 4.63 6.59
C GLU A 275 25.52 3.87 5.58
N TYR A 276 24.22 3.86 5.83
CA TYR A 276 23.20 3.29 4.93
C TYR A 276 22.35 4.42 4.35
N ASP A 277 22.24 4.49 3.02
CA ASP A 277 21.42 5.50 2.32
C ASP A 277 20.49 4.84 1.28
N PRO A 278 19.44 4.14 1.73
CA PRO A 278 18.42 3.59 0.84
C PRO A 278 17.45 4.69 0.37
N LYS A 279 17.15 4.69 -0.94
CA LYS A 279 16.18 5.58 -1.58
C LYS A 279 15.30 4.80 -2.53
N PHE A 280 14.00 4.91 -2.34
CA PHE A 280 13.00 4.21 -3.10
C PHE A 280 11.99 5.18 -3.68
N ILE A 281 11.70 5.03 -4.97
CA ILE A 281 10.69 5.82 -5.69
C ILE A 281 9.84 4.86 -6.50
N ASP A 282 8.55 4.98 -6.41
CA ASP A 282 7.63 4.32 -7.30
C ASP A 282 6.45 5.20 -7.72
N LEU A 283 5.95 4.91 -8.90
CA LEU A 283 4.74 5.48 -9.47
C LEU A 283 3.86 4.32 -9.94
N GLN A 284 2.64 4.26 -9.42
CA GLN A 284 1.66 3.26 -9.82
C GLN A 284 0.40 3.91 -10.33
N THR A 285 -0.24 3.26 -11.28
CA THR A 285 -1.55 3.67 -11.79
C THR A 285 -2.42 2.46 -12.06
N TYR A 286 -3.71 2.58 -11.73
CA TYR A 286 -4.73 1.63 -12.13
C TYR A 286 -5.86 2.39 -12.81
N ILE A 287 -6.12 2.00 -14.05
CA ILE A 287 -7.08 2.65 -14.93
C ILE A 287 -8.15 1.63 -15.32
N THR A 288 -9.40 2.02 -15.24
CA THR A 288 -10.55 1.23 -15.68
C THR A 288 -11.34 2.02 -16.70
N TYR A 289 -11.71 1.40 -17.81
CA TYR A 289 -12.56 1.98 -18.83
C TYR A 289 -13.70 1.03 -19.22
N GLN A 290 -14.93 1.51 -19.05
CA GLN A 290 -16.14 0.77 -19.44
C GLN A 290 -16.38 0.91 -20.94
N LEU A 291 -15.91 -0.06 -21.72
CA LEU A 291 -16.09 -0.07 -23.19
C LEU A 291 -17.58 -0.14 -23.58
N ALA A 292 -18.33 -1.04 -22.95
CA ALA A 292 -19.75 -1.27 -23.13
C ALA A 292 -20.37 -1.77 -21.80
N PRO A 293 -21.68 -1.83 -21.63
CA PRO A 293 -22.31 -2.26 -20.36
C PRO A 293 -21.80 -3.60 -19.80
N LYS A 294 -21.31 -4.48 -20.67
CA LYS A 294 -20.80 -5.81 -20.31
C LYS A 294 -19.30 -5.99 -20.53
N TRP A 295 -18.58 -4.95 -20.93
CA TRP A 295 -17.17 -5.00 -21.27
C TRP A 295 -16.38 -3.92 -20.57
N GLU A 296 -15.39 -4.32 -19.81
CA GLU A 296 -14.47 -3.43 -19.08
C GLU A 296 -13.03 -3.76 -19.47
N ILE A 297 -12.21 -2.74 -19.70
CA ILE A 297 -10.77 -2.89 -19.86
C ILE A 297 -10.09 -2.21 -18.68
N ASN A 298 -9.10 -2.90 -18.10
CA ASN A 298 -8.32 -2.42 -16.97
C ASN A 298 -6.84 -2.41 -17.33
N PHE A 299 -6.14 -1.38 -16.89
CA PHE A 299 -4.69 -1.27 -17.00
C PHE A 299 -4.08 -1.04 -15.62
N LEU A 300 -3.11 -1.87 -15.25
CA LEU A 300 -2.28 -1.71 -14.06
C LEU A 300 -0.85 -1.42 -14.50
N GLY A 301 -0.27 -0.31 -14.07
CA GLY A 301 1.10 0.08 -14.39
C GLY A 301 1.92 0.39 -13.13
N ASN A 302 3.20 0.04 -13.14
CA ASN A 302 4.15 0.39 -12.10
C ASN A 302 5.53 0.73 -12.70
N LEU A 303 6.11 1.80 -12.19
CA LEU A 303 7.48 2.23 -12.46
C LEU A 303 8.18 2.38 -11.11
N ALA A 304 9.23 1.62 -10.85
CA ALA A 304 9.99 1.73 -9.62
C ALA A 304 11.49 1.90 -9.90
N ASN A 305 12.15 2.70 -9.07
CA ASN A 305 13.60 2.87 -9.08
C ASN A 305 14.10 2.94 -7.65
N ASN A 306 14.85 1.92 -7.27
CA ASN A 306 15.35 1.73 -5.93
C ASN A 306 16.88 1.80 -5.96
N ASN A 307 17.46 2.62 -5.10
CA ASN A 307 18.90 2.77 -4.98
C ASN A 307 19.29 2.54 -3.52
N TYR A 308 20.35 1.80 -3.34
CA TYR A 308 20.94 1.52 -2.05
C TYR A 308 22.41 1.88 -2.09
N LYS A 309 22.89 2.55 -1.04
CA LYS A 309 24.29 2.85 -0.85
C LYS A 309 24.70 2.45 0.56
N PHE A 310 25.79 1.72 0.66
CA PHE A 310 26.41 1.31 1.89
C PHE A 310 27.86 1.77 1.90
N THR A 311 28.31 2.38 3.00
CA THR A 311 29.69 2.81 3.20
C THR A 311 30.12 2.40 4.60
N PRO A 312 31.04 1.43 4.76
CA PRO A 312 31.46 0.95 6.06
C PRO A 312 32.27 2.02 6.80
N TYR A 313 32.13 2.07 8.12
CA TYR A 313 32.95 2.93 8.98
C TYR A 313 34.18 2.20 9.46
N SER A 314 35.30 2.94 9.56
CA SER A 314 36.46 2.46 10.25
C SER A 314 36.16 2.27 11.73
N ARG A 315 36.68 1.22 12.35
CA ARG A 315 36.40 0.83 13.75
C ARG A 315 37.66 0.62 14.50
N GLU A 316 37.56 0.88 15.81
CA GLU A 316 38.60 0.60 16.77
C GLU A 316 38.01 -0.12 17.98
N THR A 317 38.64 -1.22 18.39
CA THR A 317 38.25 -2.01 19.54
C THR A 317 39.46 -2.27 20.43
N SER A 318 39.34 -1.94 21.71
CA SER A 318 40.37 -2.21 22.70
C SER A 318 40.06 -3.53 23.43
N PHE A 319 41.06 -4.36 23.62
CA PHE A 319 40.96 -5.63 24.34
C PHE A 319 42.29 -5.93 25.06
N GLY A 320 42.29 -6.96 25.91
CA GLY A 320 43.45 -7.37 26.67
C GLY A 320 43.31 -7.08 28.17
N THR A 321 44.43 -7.05 28.89
CA THR A 321 44.48 -6.74 30.33
C THR A 321 44.83 -5.27 30.58
N ALA A 322 44.60 -4.76 31.79
CA ALA A 322 44.98 -3.41 32.15
C ALA A 322 46.49 -3.14 32.02
N GLU A 323 47.32 -4.19 32.14
CA GLU A 323 48.75 -4.13 31.99
C GLU A 323 49.25 -4.20 30.54
N HIS A 324 48.44 -4.86 29.68
CA HIS A 324 48.74 -5.08 28.24
C HIS A 324 47.49 -4.81 27.39
N PRO A 325 47.06 -3.54 27.33
CA PRO A 325 45.96 -3.17 26.43
C PRO A 325 46.43 -3.27 24.98
N LYS A 326 45.57 -3.81 24.12
CA LYS A 326 45.75 -3.90 22.67
C LYS A 326 44.62 -3.20 21.99
N ASN A 327 44.92 -2.42 20.96
CA ASN A 327 43.92 -1.77 20.09
C ASN A 327 43.97 -2.43 18.73
N PHE A 328 42.81 -2.91 18.32
CA PHE A 328 42.57 -3.43 16.98
C PHE A 328 41.79 -2.40 16.19
N LYS A 329 42.39 -1.93 15.12
CA LYS A 329 41.78 -0.92 14.25
C LYS A 329 41.56 -1.48 12.84
N VAL A 330 40.37 -1.26 12.34
CA VAL A 330 40.00 -1.61 10.97
C VAL A 330 39.71 -0.33 10.21
N TYR A 331 40.50 -0.04 9.21
CA TYR A 331 40.23 1.02 8.27
C TYR A 331 39.50 0.45 7.09
N PHE A 332 38.28 0.94 6.83
CA PHE A 332 37.53 0.60 5.63
C PHE A 332 37.62 1.73 4.61
N ASP A 333 37.75 1.35 3.34
CA ASP A 333 37.63 2.24 2.19
C ASP A 333 36.71 1.58 1.15
N GLY A 334 36.05 2.41 0.35
CA GLY A 334 35.13 1.93 -0.66
C GLY A 334 33.66 1.97 -0.27
N ARG A 335 32.84 1.31 -1.06
CA ARG A 335 31.38 1.35 -0.91
C ARG A 335 30.68 0.29 -1.73
N GLU A 336 29.45 0.01 -1.36
CA GLU A 336 28.47 -0.73 -2.14
C GLU A 336 27.42 0.21 -2.74
N ARG A 337 26.98 -0.08 -3.94
CA ARG A 337 25.89 0.60 -4.64
C ARG A 337 25.06 -0.39 -5.41
N ASP A 338 23.78 -0.44 -5.05
CA ASP A 338 22.82 -1.27 -5.72
C ASP A 338 21.74 -0.43 -6.35
N ARG A 339 21.31 -0.83 -7.53
CA ARG A 339 20.25 -0.15 -8.27
C ARG A 339 19.30 -1.16 -8.88
N PHE A 340 18.03 -1.00 -8.59
CA PHE A 340 16.96 -1.86 -9.08
C PHE A 340 15.89 -1.01 -9.76
N GLN A 341 15.70 -1.26 -11.03
CA GLN A 341 14.69 -0.57 -11.84
C GLN A 341 13.65 -1.56 -12.29
N THR A 342 12.39 -1.25 -12.08
CA THR A 342 11.25 -2.11 -12.44
C THR A 342 10.28 -1.34 -13.31
N LEU A 343 9.86 -1.99 -14.37
CA LEU A 343 8.73 -1.59 -15.22
C LEU A 343 7.75 -2.75 -15.26
N PHE A 344 6.53 -2.51 -14.84
CA PHE A 344 5.44 -3.48 -14.91
C PHE A 344 4.22 -2.85 -15.59
N GLY A 345 3.58 -3.63 -16.44
CA GLY A 345 2.30 -3.28 -17.06
C GLY A 345 1.44 -4.51 -17.25
N ALA A 346 0.15 -4.37 -16.96
CA ALA A 346 -0.82 -5.43 -17.19
C ALA A 346 -2.13 -4.88 -17.73
N LEU A 347 -2.72 -5.62 -18.65
CA LEU A 347 -4.04 -5.35 -19.25
C LEU A 347 -4.98 -6.50 -18.94
N THR A 348 -6.19 -6.17 -18.55
CA THR A 348 -7.29 -7.13 -18.37
C THR A 348 -8.49 -6.68 -19.18
N LEU A 349 -8.97 -7.53 -20.05
CA LEU A 349 -10.27 -7.38 -20.72
C LEU A 349 -11.28 -8.29 -20.00
N LYS A 350 -12.29 -7.68 -19.40
CA LYS A 350 -13.33 -8.35 -18.62
C LYS A 350 -14.66 -8.32 -19.37
N HIS A 351 -15.34 -9.45 -19.43
CA HIS A 351 -16.66 -9.57 -20.00
C HIS A 351 -17.63 -10.22 -19.00
N THR A 352 -18.72 -9.51 -18.69
CA THR A 352 -19.78 -9.99 -17.81
C THR A 352 -21.09 -10.16 -18.59
N PRO A 353 -21.29 -11.30 -19.29
CA PRO A 353 -22.47 -11.52 -20.13
C PRO A 353 -23.77 -11.48 -19.33
N ASN A 354 -23.74 -11.90 -18.07
CA ASN A 354 -24.84 -11.84 -17.09
C ASN A 354 -24.31 -11.70 -15.67
N GLU A 355 -25.19 -11.54 -14.68
CA GLU A 355 -24.83 -11.33 -13.27
C GLU A 355 -24.08 -12.51 -12.63
N ASN A 356 -24.18 -13.70 -13.19
CA ASN A 356 -23.62 -14.93 -12.66
C ASN A 356 -22.34 -15.36 -13.38
N THR A 357 -21.95 -14.71 -14.48
CA THR A 357 -20.82 -15.15 -15.30
C THR A 357 -19.85 -14.02 -15.54
N GLU A 358 -18.58 -14.28 -15.31
CA GLU A 358 -17.47 -13.38 -15.58
C GLU A 358 -16.39 -14.12 -16.38
N LEU A 359 -15.93 -13.51 -17.46
CA LEU A 359 -14.82 -13.99 -18.29
C LEU A 359 -13.75 -12.91 -18.35
N GLY A 360 -12.51 -13.29 -18.27
CA GLY A 360 -11.38 -12.38 -18.35
C GLY A 360 -10.26 -12.89 -19.22
N LEU A 361 -9.65 -11.97 -19.98
CA LEU A 361 -8.39 -12.17 -20.68
C LEU A 361 -7.38 -11.21 -20.08
N GLN A 362 -6.22 -11.72 -19.69
CA GLN A 362 -5.16 -10.95 -19.03
C GLN A 362 -3.85 -11.09 -19.79
N ALA A 363 -3.10 -10.00 -19.88
CA ALA A 363 -1.73 -9.99 -20.35
C ALA A 363 -0.90 -9.08 -19.45
N SER A 364 0.26 -9.55 -19.00
CA SER A 364 1.18 -8.76 -18.19
C SER A 364 2.61 -8.86 -18.70
N ALA A 365 3.39 -7.81 -18.47
CA ALA A 365 4.82 -7.76 -18.74
C ALA A 365 5.54 -7.12 -17.55
N PHE A 366 6.53 -7.81 -17.03
CA PHE A 366 7.44 -7.35 -15.98
C PHE A 366 8.84 -7.29 -16.57
N LYS A 367 9.52 -6.17 -16.37
CA LYS A 367 10.92 -6.00 -16.75
C LYS A 367 11.68 -5.41 -15.57
N SER A 368 12.77 -6.07 -15.18
CA SER A 368 13.70 -5.53 -14.19
C SER A 368 15.11 -5.39 -14.76
N LYS A 369 15.80 -4.37 -14.27
CA LYS A 369 17.22 -4.16 -14.45
C LYS A 369 17.83 -3.99 -13.07
N GLU A 370 18.70 -4.91 -12.70
CA GLU A 370 19.32 -5.00 -11.39
C GLU A 370 20.84 -4.85 -11.57
N GLU A 371 21.42 -3.93 -10.82
CA GLU A 371 22.85 -3.67 -10.78
C GLU A 371 23.28 -3.66 -9.31
N GLU A 372 24.16 -4.58 -8.94
CA GLU A 372 24.77 -4.68 -7.62
C GLU A 372 26.28 -4.52 -7.80
N GLY A 373 26.86 -3.58 -7.10
CA GLY A 373 28.28 -3.32 -7.21
C GLY A 373 28.89 -2.89 -5.90
N TYR A 374 29.85 -3.63 -5.42
CA TYR A 374 30.65 -3.25 -4.28
C TYR A 374 32.13 -3.29 -4.60
N ASP A 375 32.87 -2.40 -3.96
CA ASP A 375 34.31 -2.30 -4.00
C ASP A 375 34.73 -1.79 -2.62
N ILE A 376 35.12 -2.73 -1.74
CA ILE A 376 35.38 -2.48 -0.32
C ILE A 376 36.73 -3.09 0.04
N ALA A 377 37.60 -2.27 0.58
CA ALA A 377 38.88 -2.68 1.14
C ALA A 377 38.88 -2.46 2.66
N GLY A 378 39.49 -3.37 3.40
CA GLY A 378 39.74 -3.25 4.82
C GLY A 378 41.22 -3.48 5.13
N GLU A 379 41.78 -2.61 5.95
CA GLU A 379 43.14 -2.75 6.49
C GLU A 379 43.05 -2.94 8.00
N TYR A 380 43.70 -3.98 8.50
CA TYR A 380 43.69 -4.38 9.91
C TYR A 380 45.00 -4.04 10.57
N TRP A 381 44.90 -3.29 11.67
CA TRP A 381 46.04 -2.85 12.44
C TRP A 381 45.89 -3.28 13.89
N LEU A 382 47.00 -3.75 14.48
CA LEU A 382 47.09 -4.08 15.89
C LEU A 382 48.18 -3.21 16.51
N SER A 383 47.87 -2.50 17.57
CA SER A 383 48.82 -1.72 18.35
C SER A 383 48.84 -2.16 19.82
N GLU A 384 50.02 -2.18 20.44
CA GLU A 384 50.18 -2.33 21.88
C GLU A 384 50.35 -0.89 22.45
N ASN A 385 49.60 -0.59 23.52
CA ASN A 385 49.54 0.72 24.19
C ASN A 385 48.94 1.85 23.32
N GLY A 386 47.75 2.23 23.59
CA GLY A 386 46.99 3.40 23.17
C GLY A 386 47.72 4.63 22.59
N ALA A 387 48.60 4.47 21.64
CA ALA A 387 49.29 5.56 20.95
C ALA A 387 48.21 6.33 20.13
N GLU A 388 47.71 7.42 20.69
CA GLU A 388 46.73 8.30 20.07
C GLU A 388 47.25 9.09 18.87
N ASN A 389 48.57 9.06 18.60
CA ASN A 389 49.19 9.81 17.50
C ASN A 389 49.88 8.89 16.50
N PRO A 390 49.52 8.97 15.21
CA PRO A 390 50.24 8.29 14.14
C PRO A 390 51.69 8.75 13.97
N ASN A 391 52.11 9.78 14.66
CA ASN A 391 53.45 10.33 14.63
C ASN A 391 54.35 9.93 15.80
N ASP A 392 53.78 9.29 16.84
CA ASP A 392 54.54 8.74 17.95
C ASP A 392 54.81 7.26 17.73
N ASP A 393 56.05 6.97 17.38
CA ASP A 393 56.65 5.65 17.18
C ASP A 393 55.87 4.67 16.26
N ALA A 394 56.16 4.76 14.98
CA ALA A 394 55.78 3.79 13.96
C ALA A 394 56.17 2.31 14.24
N SER A 395 56.85 2.08 15.39
CA SER A 395 57.29 0.75 15.84
C SER A 395 56.25 -0.04 16.65
N ALA A 396 55.15 0.61 17.08
CA ALA A 396 54.15 -0.05 17.97
C ALA A 396 52.89 -0.54 17.25
N ALA A 397 52.63 -0.09 16.03
CA ALA A 397 51.46 -0.53 15.26
C ALA A 397 51.87 -1.49 14.15
N MET A 398 51.30 -2.71 14.17
CA MET A 398 51.58 -3.76 13.18
C MET A 398 50.37 -3.94 12.26
N SER A 399 50.61 -3.88 10.96
CA SER A 399 49.60 -4.31 9.98
C SER A 399 49.41 -5.82 10.07
N VAL A 400 48.19 -6.25 10.40
CA VAL A 400 47.85 -7.66 10.59
C VAL A 400 47.42 -8.27 9.28
N GLY A 401 46.81 -7.45 8.40
CA GLY A 401 46.36 -7.93 7.12
C GLY A 401 45.58 -6.89 6.32
N ARG A 402 45.29 -7.25 5.08
CA ARG A 402 44.45 -6.45 4.18
C ARG A 402 43.40 -7.36 3.54
N TYR A 403 42.23 -6.83 3.40
CA TYR A 403 41.11 -7.47 2.73
C TYR A 403 40.63 -6.56 1.61
N HIS A 404 40.30 -7.13 0.45
CA HIS A 404 39.71 -6.39 -0.64
C HIS A 404 38.73 -7.28 -1.37
N GLU A 405 37.52 -6.83 -1.48
CA GLU A 405 36.45 -7.49 -2.22
C GLU A 405 35.82 -6.54 -3.21
N HIS A 406 35.59 -7.02 -4.42
CA HIS A 406 34.81 -6.28 -5.40
C HIS A 406 33.93 -7.21 -6.23
N ALA A 407 32.74 -6.75 -6.56
CA ALA A 407 31.88 -7.42 -7.54
C ALA A 407 31.05 -6.40 -8.32
N ARG A 408 30.61 -6.81 -9.50
CA ARG A 408 29.70 -6.06 -10.36
C ARG A 408 28.73 -7.04 -11.00
N ASN A 409 27.59 -7.21 -10.36
CA ASN A 409 26.53 -8.10 -10.82
C ASN A 409 25.50 -7.29 -11.61
N ARG A 410 25.02 -7.86 -12.70
CA ARG A 410 23.94 -7.28 -13.51
C ARG A 410 22.96 -8.35 -13.91
N LEU A 411 21.69 -8.10 -13.66
CA LEU A 411 20.60 -8.95 -14.10
C LEU A 411 19.60 -8.11 -14.91
N ASN A 412 19.23 -8.58 -16.09
CA ASN A 412 18.11 -8.07 -16.84
C ASN A 412 17.10 -9.20 -16.97
N SER A 413 15.91 -9.01 -16.43
CA SER A 413 14.83 -9.98 -16.45
C SER A 413 13.63 -9.42 -17.19
N THR A 414 13.00 -10.25 -18.00
CA THR A 414 11.71 -9.93 -18.64
C THR A 414 10.81 -11.15 -18.51
N VAL A 415 9.64 -10.94 -17.88
CA VAL A 415 8.61 -11.98 -17.70
C VAL A 415 7.33 -11.48 -18.33
N MET A 416 6.73 -12.29 -19.19
CA MET A 416 5.46 -12.00 -19.85
C MET A 416 4.49 -13.14 -19.55
N ASN A 417 3.28 -12.79 -19.15
CA ASN A 417 2.22 -13.74 -18.88
C ASN A 417 0.98 -13.37 -19.71
N VAL A 418 0.34 -14.38 -20.27
CA VAL A 418 -0.96 -14.27 -20.91
C VAL A 418 -1.83 -15.37 -20.34
N GLY A 419 -3.01 -15.01 -19.87
CA GLY A 419 -3.93 -15.94 -19.26
C GLY A 419 -5.39 -15.58 -19.53
N HIS A 420 -6.27 -16.53 -19.30
CA HIS A 420 -7.71 -16.31 -19.30
C HIS A 420 -8.31 -16.96 -18.07
N TYR A 421 -9.42 -16.41 -17.61
CA TYR A 421 -10.20 -17.00 -16.54
C TYR A 421 -11.70 -16.92 -16.83
N GLY A 422 -12.43 -17.81 -16.22
CA GLY A 422 -13.90 -17.79 -16.27
C GLY A 422 -14.45 -18.18 -14.90
N MET A 423 -15.48 -17.47 -14.47
CA MET A 423 -16.23 -17.76 -13.25
C MET A 423 -17.72 -17.80 -13.58
N ALA A 424 -18.40 -18.85 -13.10
CA ALA A 424 -19.85 -18.97 -13.20
C ALA A 424 -20.43 -19.40 -11.85
N ARG A 425 -21.45 -18.69 -11.37
CA ARG A 425 -22.25 -19.10 -10.20
C ARG A 425 -23.36 -19.99 -10.72
N LEU A 426 -23.29 -21.28 -10.40
CA LEU A 426 -24.22 -22.30 -10.94
C LEU A 426 -25.53 -22.41 -10.17
N LEU A 427 -25.61 -21.91 -8.93
CA LEU A 427 -26.78 -21.98 -8.08
C LEU A 427 -26.93 -20.72 -7.25
N ASN A 428 -28.11 -20.10 -7.32
CA ASN A 428 -28.56 -19.16 -6.29
C ASN A 428 -29.16 -19.98 -5.14
N ASN A 429 -28.41 -20.28 -4.12
CA ASN A 429 -28.93 -20.79 -2.86
C ASN A 429 -28.75 -19.75 -1.78
#